data_58706810f39e9bf57a7172ec2df64d4c
#
_entry.id   58706810f39e9bf57a7172ec2df64d4c
#
_cell.length_a   1.000
_cell.length_b   1.000
_cell.length_c   1.000
_cell.angle_alpha   90.00
_cell.angle_beta   90.00
_cell.angle_gamma   90.00
#
_symmetry.space_group_name_H-M   'P 1'
#
loop_
_entity.id
_entity.type
_entity.pdbx_description
1 polymer ?
#
loop_
_entity_poly.entity_id
_entity_poly.type
_entity_poly.pdbx_seq_one_letter_code
_entity_poly.pdbx_strand_id
1 'polypeptide(L)'
;MATYALRALKYFIALVVLCALMMALMIWTGYSALTAEQTLELLFTDRFLMLGIAIVALSLTYPKFGFITRTTEGNLEKHRQQVLTAFDMSGFKLQREENGVLYFQGNGLLKRLSLLFEDDIRVEQVGDQIRIEGIRRGVARTLYRLESYIEMANRNEK
;
A
#
# COMPACT_ATOMS: atom_id res chain seq x y z
N MET A 1 -8.68 -8.38 -14.07
CA MET A 1 -9.23 -7.04 -14.38
C MET A 1 -10.12 -6.48 -13.27
N ALA A 2 -11.01 -7.29 -12.68
CA ALA A 2 -11.90 -6.83 -11.59
C ALA A 2 -11.17 -6.24 -10.37
N THR A 3 -10.06 -6.84 -9.96
CA THR A 3 -9.24 -6.36 -8.84
C THR A 3 -8.60 -5.00 -9.11
N TYR A 4 -8.17 -4.73 -10.34
CA TYR A 4 -7.60 -3.44 -10.73
C TYR A 4 -8.66 -2.32 -10.69
N ALA A 5 -9.84 -2.57 -11.27
CA ALA A 5 -10.94 -1.61 -11.27
C ALA A 5 -11.41 -1.31 -9.84
N LEU A 6 -11.51 -2.34 -8.98
CA LEU A 6 -11.88 -2.16 -7.58
C LEU A 6 -10.86 -1.33 -6.81
N ARG A 7 -9.57 -1.55 -7.05
CA ARG A 7 -8.48 -0.74 -6.48
C ARG A 7 -8.55 0.71 -6.95
N ALA A 8 -8.70 0.94 -8.25
CA ALA A 8 -8.85 2.28 -8.81
C ALA A 8 -10.05 3.03 -8.21
N LEU A 9 -11.19 2.34 -8.03
CA LEU A 9 -12.38 2.90 -7.38
C LEU A 9 -12.13 3.28 -5.92
N LYS A 10 -11.45 2.43 -5.14
CA LYS A 10 -11.09 2.75 -3.74
C LYS A 10 -10.22 4.00 -3.66
N TYR A 11 -9.21 4.13 -4.53
CA TYR A 11 -8.37 5.33 -4.56
C TYR A 11 -9.11 6.56 -5.01
N PHE A 12 -10.03 6.44 -5.97
CA PHE A 12 -10.90 7.53 -6.39
C PHE A 12 -11.72 8.06 -5.21
N ILE A 13 -12.42 7.16 -4.50
CA ILE A 13 -13.22 7.52 -3.32
C ILE A 13 -12.33 8.16 -2.24
N ALA A 14 -11.16 7.59 -1.96
CA ALA A 14 -10.24 8.13 -0.96
C ALA A 14 -9.74 9.53 -1.32
N LEU A 15 -9.44 9.81 -2.58
CA LEU A 15 -9.03 11.13 -3.06
C LEU A 15 -10.17 12.14 -2.97
N VAL A 16 -11.39 11.75 -3.36
CA VAL A 16 -12.58 12.61 -3.23
C VAL A 16 -12.85 12.98 -1.77
N VAL A 17 -12.81 11.98 -0.87
CA VAL A 17 -12.98 12.21 0.58
C VAL A 17 -11.88 13.11 1.12
N LEU A 18 -10.63 12.91 0.71
CA LEU A 18 -9.51 13.75 1.13
C LEU A 18 -9.71 15.20 0.68
N CYS A 19 -10.09 15.42 -0.58
CA CYS A 19 -10.38 16.75 -1.10
C CYS A 19 -11.54 17.41 -0.34
N ALA A 20 -12.61 16.68 -0.05
CA ALA A 20 -13.75 17.19 0.72
C ALA A 20 -13.33 17.58 2.15
N LEU A 21 -12.52 16.76 2.82
CA LEU A 21 -11.98 17.05 4.15
C LEU A 21 -11.09 18.29 4.14
N MET A 22 -10.22 18.43 3.14
CA MET A 22 -9.37 19.62 3.00
C MET A 22 -10.20 20.88 2.80
N MET A 23 -11.23 20.85 1.94
CA MET A 23 -12.15 21.98 1.76
C MET A 23 -12.90 22.31 3.05
N ALA A 24 -13.44 21.31 3.73
CA ALA A 24 -14.13 21.52 5.02
C ALA A 24 -13.21 22.15 6.07
N LEU A 25 -11.95 21.69 6.13
CA LEU A 25 -10.95 22.26 7.05
C LEU A 25 -10.63 23.72 6.71
N MET A 26 -10.48 24.05 5.43
CA MET A 26 -10.22 25.44 4.99
C MET A 26 -11.38 26.38 5.33
N ILE A 27 -12.62 25.93 5.18
CA ILE A 27 -13.81 26.69 5.55
C ILE A 27 -13.85 26.85 7.07
N TRP A 28 -13.63 25.79 7.84
CA TRP A 28 -13.69 25.82 9.31
C TRP A 28 -12.61 26.71 9.94
N THR A 29 -11.40 26.68 9.39
CA THR A 29 -10.28 27.51 9.88
C THR A 29 -10.33 28.96 9.42
N GLY A 30 -11.31 29.33 8.56
CA GLY A 30 -11.41 30.68 8.01
C GLY A 30 -10.33 31.04 6.97
N TYR A 31 -9.52 30.06 6.54
CA TYR A 31 -8.55 30.28 5.46
C TYR A 31 -9.20 30.40 4.09
N SER A 32 -10.44 29.92 3.94
CA SER A 32 -11.21 30.09 2.70
C SER A 32 -11.92 31.44 2.70
N ALA A 33 -11.66 32.25 1.68
CA ALA A 33 -12.44 33.48 1.44
C ALA A 33 -13.85 33.19 0.90
N LEU A 34 -14.17 31.91 0.63
CA LEU A 34 -15.43 31.46 0.03
C LEU A 34 -16.30 30.78 1.08
N THR A 35 -17.60 31.04 1.00
CA THR A 35 -18.61 30.29 1.76
C THR A 35 -18.78 28.87 1.23
N ALA A 36 -19.44 27.99 2.01
CA ALA A 36 -19.73 26.63 1.57
C ALA A 36 -20.56 26.61 0.28
N GLU A 37 -21.53 27.52 0.11
CA GLU A 37 -22.36 27.66 -1.10
C GLU A 37 -21.52 28.06 -2.32
N GLN A 38 -20.67 29.07 -2.17
CA GLN A 38 -19.77 29.52 -3.24
C GLN A 38 -18.75 28.43 -3.63
N THR A 39 -18.30 27.64 -2.65
CA THR A 39 -17.40 26.50 -2.91
C THR A 39 -18.10 25.41 -3.72
N LEU A 40 -19.39 25.15 -3.42
CA LEU A 40 -20.20 24.19 -4.19
C LEU A 40 -20.46 24.68 -5.62
N GLU A 41 -20.78 25.95 -5.82
CA GLU A 41 -20.94 26.53 -7.17
C GLU A 41 -19.66 26.43 -7.99
N LEU A 42 -18.50 26.66 -7.38
CA LEU A 42 -17.21 26.52 -8.02
C LEU A 42 -16.90 25.08 -8.44
N LEU A 43 -17.42 24.05 -7.75
CA LEU A 43 -17.24 22.64 -8.11
C LEU A 43 -17.78 22.31 -9.51
N PHE A 44 -18.74 23.09 -10.02
CA PHE A 44 -19.31 22.92 -11.37
C PHE A 44 -18.66 23.84 -12.41
N THR A 45 -17.58 24.54 -12.05
CA THR A 45 -16.84 25.42 -12.96
C THR A 45 -15.73 24.64 -13.67
N ASP A 46 -15.34 25.08 -14.87
CA ASP A 46 -14.30 24.43 -15.71
C ASP A 46 -12.97 24.17 -14.99
N ARG A 47 -12.61 24.98 -14.00
CA ARG A 47 -11.41 24.80 -13.20
C ARG A 47 -11.47 23.53 -12.32
N PHE A 48 -12.64 23.22 -11.78
CA PHE A 48 -12.84 22.00 -11.00
C PHE A 48 -13.02 20.76 -11.86
N LEU A 49 -13.46 20.93 -13.10
CA LEU A 49 -13.46 19.85 -14.07
C LEU A 49 -12.05 19.31 -14.32
N MET A 50 -11.06 20.20 -14.40
CA MET A 50 -9.64 19.79 -14.46
C MET A 50 -9.19 19.03 -13.23
N LEU A 51 -9.61 19.44 -12.01
CA LEU A 51 -9.32 18.71 -10.78
C LEU A 51 -9.97 17.32 -10.80
N GLY A 52 -11.22 17.21 -11.24
CA GLY A 52 -11.92 15.94 -11.41
C GLY A 52 -11.19 14.99 -12.35
N ILE A 53 -10.76 15.50 -13.52
CA ILE A 53 -9.95 14.74 -14.48
C ILE A 53 -8.63 14.28 -13.85
N ALA A 54 -7.95 15.14 -13.11
CA ALA A 54 -6.72 14.81 -12.42
C ALA A 54 -6.93 13.70 -11.37
N ILE A 55 -7.99 13.77 -10.58
CA ILE A 55 -8.36 12.73 -9.60
C ILE A 55 -8.62 11.39 -10.29
N VAL A 56 -9.36 11.38 -11.39
CA VAL A 56 -9.62 10.17 -12.18
C VAL A 56 -8.31 9.61 -12.74
N ALA A 57 -7.48 10.44 -13.35
CA ALA A 57 -6.20 10.03 -13.90
C ALA A 57 -5.26 9.43 -12.82
N LEU A 58 -5.16 10.08 -11.66
CA LEU A 58 -4.37 9.59 -10.53
C LEU A 58 -4.90 8.26 -10.00
N SER A 59 -6.22 8.13 -9.82
CA SER A 59 -6.83 6.89 -9.31
C SER A 59 -6.67 5.71 -10.26
N LEU A 60 -6.69 5.94 -11.58
CA LEU A 60 -6.42 4.91 -12.58
C LEU A 60 -4.94 4.52 -12.66
N THR A 61 -4.05 5.46 -12.38
CA THR A 61 -2.60 5.24 -12.51
C THR A 61 -2.00 4.59 -11.25
N TYR A 62 -2.54 4.92 -10.08
CA TYR A 62 -1.99 4.49 -8.80
C TYR A 62 -1.87 2.97 -8.63
N PRO A 63 -2.86 2.11 -8.99
CA PRO A 63 -2.73 0.67 -8.83
C PRO A 63 -1.52 0.08 -9.57
N LYS A 64 -1.09 0.69 -10.67
CA LYS A 64 0.06 0.26 -11.45
C LYS A 64 1.39 0.55 -10.75
N PHE A 65 1.49 1.67 -10.05
CA PHE A 65 2.72 2.10 -9.37
C PHE A 65 2.76 1.77 -7.88
N GLY A 66 1.61 1.53 -7.28
CA GLY A 66 1.46 1.24 -5.85
C GLY A 66 1.87 -0.17 -5.44
N PHE A 67 1.94 -1.12 -6.39
CA PHE A 67 2.23 -2.53 -6.15
C PHE A 67 3.49 -2.94 -6.91
N ILE A 68 4.31 -3.76 -6.26
CA ILE A 68 5.53 -4.32 -6.86
C ILE A 68 5.68 -5.79 -6.49
N THR A 69 6.38 -6.49 -7.36
CA THR A 69 6.93 -7.82 -7.08
C THR A 69 8.44 -7.69 -7.00
N ARG A 70 9.05 -8.29 -5.99
CA ARG A 70 10.48 -8.39 -5.79
C ARG A 70 10.86 -9.81 -5.44
N THR A 71 12.08 -10.18 -5.81
CA THR A 71 12.67 -11.47 -5.45
C THR A 71 13.97 -11.24 -4.70
N THR A 72 14.28 -12.16 -3.76
CA THR A 72 15.58 -12.25 -3.10
C THR A 72 16.03 -13.70 -3.09
N GLU A 73 17.34 -13.93 -3.11
CA GLU A 73 17.91 -15.27 -3.01
C GLU A 73 17.65 -15.87 -1.62
N GLY A 74 17.28 -17.14 -1.59
CA GLY A 74 17.06 -17.84 -0.35
C GLY A 74 15.99 -18.93 -0.45
N ASN A 75 15.97 -19.81 0.54
CA ASN A 75 14.97 -20.85 0.67
C ASN A 75 13.96 -20.42 1.76
N LEU A 76 12.68 -20.38 1.41
CA LEU A 76 11.62 -19.90 2.30
C LEU A 76 11.47 -20.80 3.56
N GLU A 77 11.64 -22.10 3.42
CA GLU A 77 11.55 -23.02 4.56
C GLU A 77 12.75 -22.83 5.50
N LYS A 78 13.97 -22.78 4.95
CA LYS A 78 15.19 -22.56 5.72
C LYS A 78 15.18 -21.21 6.45
N HIS A 79 14.75 -20.15 5.77
CA HIS A 79 14.76 -18.79 6.30
C HIS A 79 13.38 -18.32 6.81
N ARG A 80 12.49 -19.27 7.13
CA ARG A 80 11.12 -18.96 7.58
C ARG A 80 11.10 -18.00 8.77
N GLN A 81 11.98 -18.21 9.75
CA GLN A 81 12.05 -17.35 10.93
C GLN A 81 12.50 -15.93 10.60
N GLN A 82 13.48 -15.78 9.71
CA GLN A 82 13.96 -14.49 9.22
C GLN A 82 12.85 -13.73 8.48
N VAL A 83 12.08 -14.44 7.63
CA VAL A 83 10.90 -13.89 6.95
C VAL A 83 9.89 -13.38 7.96
N LEU A 84 9.47 -14.20 8.92
CA LEU A 84 8.49 -13.80 9.94
C LEU A 84 8.97 -12.57 10.72
N THR A 85 10.24 -12.57 11.15
CA THR A 85 10.84 -11.46 11.90
C THR A 85 10.89 -10.17 11.05
N ALA A 86 11.32 -10.25 9.79
CA ALA A 86 11.41 -9.10 8.90
C ALA A 86 10.03 -8.46 8.68
N PHE A 87 8.98 -9.28 8.53
CA PHE A 87 7.62 -8.81 8.37
C PHE A 87 7.05 -8.20 9.65
N ASP A 88 7.22 -8.85 10.79
CA ASP A 88 6.76 -8.34 12.09
C ASP A 88 7.40 -6.99 12.42
N MET A 89 8.72 -6.87 12.26
CA MET A 89 9.46 -5.61 12.45
C MET A 89 9.10 -4.53 11.44
N SER A 90 8.51 -4.90 10.31
CA SER A 90 7.96 -3.97 9.31
C SER A 90 6.49 -3.62 9.58
N GLY A 91 5.92 -4.22 10.64
CA GLY A 91 4.53 -4.02 11.09
C GLY A 91 3.52 -4.77 10.23
N PHE A 92 3.88 -5.95 9.77
CA PHE A 92 2.98 -6.90 9.11
C PHE A 92 2.96 -8.19 9.89
N LYS A 93 1.79 -8.81 10.03
CA LYS A 93 1.61 -10.10 10.70
C LYS A 93 1.17 -11.16 9.71
N LEU A 94 1.65 -12.39 9.92
CA LEU A 94 1.18 -13.55 9.19
C LEU A 94 -0.30 -13.78 9.52
N GLN A 95 -1.14 -13.80 8.48
CA GLN A 95 -2.59 -14.05 8.59
C GLN A 95 -2.93 -15.49 8.27
N ARG A 96 -2.34 -16.01 7.22
CA ARG A 96 -2.60 -17.37 6.76
C ARG A 96 -1.42 -17.89 5.95
N GLU A 97 -1.36 -19.21 5.88
CA GLU A 97 -0.43 -19.95 5.04
C GLU A 97 -1.24 -20.96 4.23
N GLU A 98 -1.13 -20.92 2.92
CA GLU A 98 -1.85 -21.79 2.02
C GLU A 98 -0.92 -22.26 0.89
N ASN A 99 -0.80 -23.58 0.71
CA ASN A 99 0.01 -24.18 -0.34
C ASN A 99 1.48 -23.67 -0.41
N GLY A 100 2.10 -23.46 0.75
CA GLY A 100 3.48 -22.94 0.84
C GLY A 100 3.61 -21.44 0.55
N VAL A 101 2.49 -20.74 0.44
CA VAL A 101 2.45 -19.28 0.30
C VAL A 101 2.08 -18.64 1.62
N LEU A 102 2.88 -17.68 2.07
CA LEU A 102 2.63 -16.89 3.28
C LEU A 102 1.91 -15.59 2.92
N TYR A 103 0.80 -15.30 3.60
CA TYR A 103 0.04 -14.06 3.43
C TYR A 103 0.16 -13.20 4.67
N PHE A 104 0.70 -12.01 4.50
CA PHE A 104 0.90 -11.04 5.56
C PHE A 104 -0.05 -9.86 5.40
N GLN A 105 -0.53 -9.32 6.52
CA GLN A 105 -1.34 -8.11 6.56
C GLN A 105 -0.78 -7.10 7.57
N GLY A 106 -1.13 -5.83 7.38
CA GLY A 106 -0.74 -4.75 8.29
C GLY A 106 -1.24 -4.98 9.71
N ASN A 107 -0.33 -4.82 10.67
CA ASN A 107 -0.67 -4.95 12.08
C ASN A 107 -1.40 -3.70 12.59
N GLY A 108 -2.68 -3.84 12.90
CA GLY A 108 -3.52 -2.82 13.46
C GLY A 108 -4.33 -1.98 12.46
N LEU A 109 -5.47 -1.47 12.92
CA LEU A 109 -6.43 -0.74 12.09
C LEU A 109 -5.85 0.54 11.46
N LEU A 110 -5.04 1.30 12.21
CA LEU A 110 -4.42 2.53 11.70
C LEU A 110 -3.48 2.25 10.53
N LYS A 111 -2.70 1.18 10.60
CA LYS A 111 -1.82 0.78 9.49
C LYS A 111 -2.62 0.34 8.28
N ARG A 112 -3.64 -0.48 8.48
CA ARG A 112 -4.53 -0.95 7.41
C ARG A 112 -5.29 0.21 6.76
N LEU A 113 -5.79 1.15 7.56
CA LEU A 113 -6.44 2.36 7.05
C LEU A 113 -5.45 3.23 6.25
N SER A 114 -4.22 3.42 6.73
CA SER A 114 -3.19 4.19 6.01
C SER A 114 -2.78 3.57 4.68
N LEU A 115 -3.04 2.27 4.50
CA LEU A 115 -2.83 1.50 3.27
C LEU A 115 -4.14 1.26 2.50
N LEU A 116 -5.24 1.92 2.90
CA LEU A 116 -6.58 1.77 2.30
C LEU A 116 -7.04 0.31 2.22
N PHE A 117 -6.68 -0.51 3.23
CA PHE A 117 -6.94 -1.95 3.27
C PHE A 117 -6.37 -2.73 2.07
N GLU A 118 -5.33 -2.19 1.43
CA GLU A 118 -4.54 -2.84 0.38
C GLU A 118 -3.18 -3.27 0.96
N ASP A 119 -3.23 -3.88 2.13
CA ASP A 119 -2.08 -4.22 2.97
C ASP A 119 -1.64 -5.69 2.85
N ASP A 120 -2.26 -6.44 1.94
CA ASP A 120 -1.89 -7.84 1.68
C ASP A 120 -0.52 -7.92 0.99
N ILE A 121 0.39 -8.69 1.60
CA ILE A 121 1.67 -9.05 1.00
C ILE A 121 1.75 -10.57 0.93
N ARG A 122 2.04 -11.06 -0.28
CA ARG A 122 2.22 -12.47 -0.59
C ARG A 122 3.70 -12.80 -0.67
N VAL A 123 4.09 -13.90 -0.02
CA VAL A 123 5.45 -14.43 -0.05
C VAL A 123 5.41 -15.89 -0.47
N GLU A 124 6.16 -16.26 -1.50
CA GLU A 124 6.20 -17.62 -2.01
C GLU A 124 7.61 -18.01 -2.45
N GLN A 125 7.89 -19.32 -2.45
CA GLN A 125 9.10 -19.86 -3.05
C GLN A 125 8.93 -19.99 -4.56
N VAL A 126 9.89 -19.50 -5.33
CA VAL A 126 9.95 -19.67 -6.79
C VAL A 126 11.36 -20.09 -7.19
N GLY A 127 11.57 -21.40 -7.37
CA GLY A 127 12.92 -21.96 -7.56
C GLY A 127 13.77 -21.69 -6.30
N ASP A 128 14.95 -21.10 -6.50
CA ASP A 128 15.88 -20.76 -5.43
C ASP A 128 15.68 -19.33 -4.86
N GLN A 129 14.56 -18.71 -5.21
CA GLN A 129 14.26 -17.32 -4.81
C GLN A 129 12.98 -17.23 -4.02
N ILE A 130 12.96 -16.32 -3.05
CA ILE A 130 11.77 -15.90 -2.32
C ILE A 130 11.16 -14.72 -3.09
N ARG A 131 9.94 -14.89 -3.59
CA ARG A 131 9.16 -13.84 -4.25
C ARG A 131 8.26 -13.16 -3.23
N ILE A 132 8.28 -11.83 -3.21
CA ILE A 132 7.44 -10.98 -2.38
C ILE A 132 6.63 -10.08 -3.29
N GLU A 133 5.31 -10.14 -3.18
CA GLU A 133 4.38 -9.35 -3.96
C GLU A 133 3.44 -8.58 -3.04
N GLY A 134 3.25 -7.29 -3.28
CA GLY A 134 2.35 -6.48 -2.48
C GLY A 134 2.58 -4.98 -2.64
N ILE A 135 2.07 -4.21 -1.68
CA ILE A 135 2.21 -2.75 -1.70
C ILE A 135 3.69 -2.33 -1.65
N ARG A 136 4.08 -1.44 -2.55
CA ARG A 136 5.47 -1.03 -2.77
C ARG A 136 6.21 -0.63 -1.50
N ARG A 137 5.59 0.18 -0.62
CA ARG A 137 6.21 0.62 0.64
C ARG A 137 6.45 -0.54 1.60
N GLY A 138 5.52 -1.50 1.67
CA GLY A 138 5.63 -2.69 2.49
C GLY A 138 6.74 -3.60 1.98
N VAL A 139 6.67 -3.98 0.70
CA VAL A 139 7.64 -4.87 0.04
C VAL A 139 9.06 -4.32 0.14
N ALA A 140 9.29 -3.04 -0.23
CA ALA A 140 10.63 -2.46 -0.22
C ALA A 140 11.26 -2.45 1.18
N ARG A 141 10.48 -2.08 2.22
CA ARG A 141 10.98 -2.06 3.59
C ARG A 141 11.28 -3.45 4.14
N THR A 142 10.40 -4.40 3.85
CA THR A 142 10.54 -5.78 4.34
C THR A 142 11.68 -6.49 3.62
N LEU A 143 11.81 -6.30 2.31
CA LEU A 143 12.88 -6.89 1.51
C LEU A 143 14.27 -6.50 2.06
N TYR A 144 14.52 -5.22 2.27
CA TYR A 144 15.79 -4.75 2.81
C TYR A 144 16.15 -5.41 4.15
N ARG A 145 15.18 -5.57 5.05
CA ARG A 145 15.38 -6.26 6.33
C ARG A 145 15.61 -7.75 6.16
N LEU A 146 14.83 -8.37 5.28
CA LEU A 146 14.94 -9.80 5.01
C LEU A 146 16.32 -10.16 4.45
N GLU A 147 16.82 -9.43 3.48
CA GLU A 147 18.16 -9.62 2.92
C GLU A 147 19.24 -9.52 4.00
N SER A 148 19.14 -8.51 4.86
CA SER A 148 20.05 -8.35 5.99
C SER A 148 20.00 -9.52 6.97
N TYR A 149 18.82 -10.06 7.28
CA TYR A 149 18.66 -11.19 8.19
C TYR A 149 19.13 -12.51 7.57
N ILE A 150 18.90 -12.73 6.29
CA ILE A 150 19.40 -13.90 5.56
C ILE A 150 20.93 -13.86 5.52
N GLU A 151 21.53 -12.70 5.24
CA GLU A 151 22.97 -12.55 5.22
C GLU A 151 23.61 -12.83 6.61
N MET A 152 23.00 -12.32 7.67
CA MET A 152 23.44 -12.61 9.04
C MET A 152 23.32 -14.10 9.38
N ALA A 153 22.22 -14.76 9.02
CA ALA A 153 22.03 -16.18 9.24
C ALA A 153 23.09 -17.01 8.52
N ASN A 154 23.36 -16.74 7.26
CA ASN A 154 24.36 -17.43 6.45
C ASN A 154 25.80 -17.19 6.94
N ARG A 155 26.05 -16.05 7.59
CA ARG A 155 27.36 -15.75 8.20
C ARG A 155 27.59 -16.54 9.49
N ASN A 156 26.55 -16.80 10.26
CA ASN A 156 26.64 -17.56 11.50
C ASN A 156 26.69 -19.08 11.29
N GLU A 157 26.40 -19.56 10.08
CA GLU A 157 26.50 -20.97 9.70
C GLU A 157 27.91 -21.35 9.14
N LYS A 158 28.78 -20.36 8.89
CA LYS A 158 30.18 -20.55 8.46
C LYS A 158 31.14 -20.51 9.63
#